data_5a71716cafcc35d9a4513c76406934fd
#
_entry.id   5a71716cafcc35d9a4513c76406934fd
#
_cell.length_a   1.000
_cell.length_b   1.000
_cell.length_c   1.000
_cell.angle_alpha   90.00
_cell.angle_beta   90.00
_cell.angle_gamma   90.00
#
_symmetry.space_group_name_H-M   'P 1'
#
loop_
_entity.id
_entity.type
_entity.pdbx_description
1 polymer ?
#
loop_
_entity_poly.entity_id
_entity_poly.type
_entity_poly.pdbx_seq_one_letter_code
_entity_poly.pdbx_strand_id
1 'polypeptide(L)'
;MTRVKTDTILSIPQRVVLVVLVLILLVLSALGLHAKLTSRTGLVLWDFYQPWRALRAMVRDGIDPYSEEVTRDEYWYMPGRPVVSQDSGLVLQLGYPLHVMVLIGPLVFLSVPWAQAAWLAVLELALFLTFLFAPRAVEWRPPGWLLAFVVVVSLGMYHTAWALFLGQVSIVVAALTVLAWWGLRTERWALAGVCLALSTVKPQAVFLFAPFILLWAVYRRHWRLLVSFAISLGLLVLMPMLWQSTWPLAWLKVMQQYTSFTVLPSAWLAAATAVLLLAWIVFCWWRAPQRDGAALDWALGMLLVTSMLVGPRVTYVGQLVLLLPLFFLFKQVNRPTIVIIVGLALLAGPWTLDLLLAPRLTTPEHLLWQHHVINPILPVGIAIALLALSPRAARREADELA
;
A
#
# COMPACT_ATOMS: atom_id res chain seq x y z
N MET A 1 -13.98 -3.72 -36.72
CA MET A 1 -12.81 -4.37 -36.06
C MET A 1 -11.54 -3.66 -36.49
N THR A 2 -11.21 -2.55 -35.85
CA THR A 2 -9.97 -1.80 -36.07
C THR A 2 -8.89 -2.44 -35.20
N ARG A 3 -7.89 -3.07 -35.84
CA ARG A 3 -6.68 -3.57 -35.17
C ARG A 3 -6.04 -2.40 -34.42
N VAL A 4 -6.14 -2.43 -33.09
CA VAL A 4 -5.37 -1.58 -32.19
C VAL A 4 -3.90 -1.81 -32.52
N LYS A 5 -3.21 -0.78 -33.03
CA LYS A 5 -1.76 -0.79 -33.18
C LYS A 5 -1.16 -1.17 -31.84
N THR A 6 -0.53 -2.32 -31.78
CA THR A 6 0.26 -2.77 -30.65
C THR A 6 1.29 -1.70 -30.32
N ASP A 7 1.13 -1.07 -29.16
CA ASP A 7 2.07 -0.12 -28.59
C ASP A 7 3.51 -0.62 -28.77
N THR A 8 4.40 0.33 -28.92
CA THR A 8 5.85 0.14 -28.97
C THR A 8 6.32 -0.65 -27.75
N ILE A 9 6.10 -1.95 -27.81
CA ILE A 9 6.67 -2.88 -26.85
C ILE A 9 8.17 -2.76 -27.07
N LEU A 10 8.88 -2.29 -26.01
CA LEU A 10 10.34 -2.26 -26.01
C LEU A 10 10.87 -3.51 -26.68
N SER A 11 11.81 -3.37 -27.59
CA SER A 11 12.46 -4.51 -28.23
C SER A 11 13.10 -5.41 -27.16
N ILE A 12 13.30 -6.70 -27.45
CA ILE A 12 13.91 -7.64 -26.49
C ILE A 12 15.20 -7.06 -25.87
N PRO A 13 16.15 -6.49 -26.66
CA PRO A 13 17.35 -5.88 -26.09
C PRO A 13 17.04 -4.69 -25.17
N GLN A 14 16.04 -3.86 -25.49
CA GLN A 14 15.66 -2.73 -24.62
C GLN A 14 15.05 -3.19 -23.29
N ARG A 15 14.29 -4.30 -23.29
CA ARG A 15 13.78 -4.92 -22.05
C ARG A 15 14.89 -5.47 -21.21
N VAL A 16 15.86 -6.17 -21.84
CA VAL A 16 17.02 -6.71 -21.14
C VAL A 16 17.83 -5.59 -20.52
N VAL A 17 18.13 -4.52 -21.26
CA VAL A 17 18.85 -3.35 -20.74
C VAL A 17 18.10 -2.72 -19.58
N LEU A 18 16.77 -2.54 -19.68
CA LEU A 18 15.97 -1.99 -18.59
C LEU A 18 16.04 -2.87 -17.33
N VAL A 19 15.89 -4.18 -17.47
CA VAL A 19 15.99 -5.13 -16.34
C VAL A 19 17.38 -5.07 -15.70
N VAL A 20 18.44 -5.05 -16.51
CA VAL A 20 19.81 -4.95 -16.01
C VAL A 20 20.04 -3.63 -15.26
N LEU A 21 19.56 -2.50 -15.80
CA LEU A 21 19.67 -1.20 -15.13
C LEU A 21 18.91 -1.19 -13.79
N VAL A 22 17.70 -1.75 -13.76
CA VAL A 22 16.93 -1.86 -12.50
C VAL A 22 17.69 -2.72 -11.48
N LEU A 23 18.21 -3.87 -11.89
CA LEU A 23 19.00 -4.73 -11.00
C LEU A 23 20.26 -4.04 -10.48
N ILE A 24 20.97 -3.31 -11.33
CA ILE A 24 22.15 -2.52 -10.92
C ILE A 24 21.74 -1.47 -9.89
N LEU A 25 20.67 -0.72 -10.12
CA LEU A 25 20.18 0.30 -9.17
C LEU A 25 19.79 -0.33 -7.83
N LEU A 26 19.07 -1.45 -7.83
CA LEU A 26 18.70 -2.17 -6.61
C LEU A 26 19.93 -2.62 -5.82
N VAL A 27 20.93 -3.16 -6.50
CA VAL A 27 22.20 -3.59 -5.86
C VAL A 27 22.96 -2.41 -5.30
N LEU A 28 23.12 -1.31 -6.06
CA LEU A 28 23.84 -0.12 -5.61
C LEU A 28 23.14 0.54 -4.42
N SER A 29 21.79 0.62 -4.43
CA SER A 29 21.01 1.15 -3.33
C SER A 29 21.17 0.29 -2.06
N ALA A 30 21.06 -1.04 -2.19
CA ALA A 30 21.25 -1.97 -1.09
C ALA A 30 22.67 -1.90 -0.50
N LEU A 31 23.71 -1.83 -1.33
CA LEU A 31 25.10 -1.69 -0.88
C LEU A 31 25.34 -0.33 -0.21
N GLY A 32 24.78 0.75 -0.77
CA GLY A 32 24.85 2.08 -0.18
C GLY A 32 24.20 2.16 1.20
N LEU A 33 23.01 1.57 1.35
CA LEU A 33 22.33 1.47 2.64
C LEU A 33 23.14 0.62 3.64
N HIS A 34 23.63 -0.55 3.19
CA HIS A 34 24.46 -1.41 4.04
C HIS A 34 25.70 -0.65 4.56
N ALA A 35 26.42 0.05 3.67
CA ALA A 35 27.58 0.84 4.04
C ALA A 35 27.22 1.96 5.05
N LYS A 36 26.08 2.63 4.86
CA LYS A 36 25.60 3.64 5.79
C LYS A 36 25.27 3.07 7.15
N LEU A 37 24.60 1.92 7.22
CA LEU A 37 24.22 1.27 8.47
C LEU A 37 25.42 0.73 9.25
N THR A 38 26.47 0.30 8.56
CA THR A 38 27.73 -0.16 9.20
C THR A 38 28.61 0.99 9.67
N SER A 39 28.44 2.21 9.12
CA SER A 39 29.25 3.39 9.48
C SER A 39 28.78 4.16 10.72
N ARG A 40 27.94 3.60 11.58
CA ARG A 40 27.41 4.20 12.83
C ARG A 40 26.42 5.36 12.67
N THR A 41 25.94 5.69 11.50
CA THR A 41 25.04 6.85 11.27
C THR A 41 23.55 6.56 11.41
N GLY A 42 23.18 5.69 12.32
CA GLY A 42 21.79 5.51 12.73
C GLY A 42 20.95 4.67 11.79
N LEU A 43 19.93 4.06 12.35
CA LEU A 43 19.02 3.18 11.66
C LEU A 43 18.05 3.94 10.76
N VAL A 44 17.81 3.35 9.63
CA VAL A 44 16.72 3.64 8.70
C VAL A 44 15.81 2.41 8.68
N LEU A 45 14.61 2.46 8.13
CA LEU A 45 13.68 1.34 8.01
C LEU A 45 13.12 0.82 9.36
N TRP A 46 12.68 1.75 10.20
CA TRP A 46 12.13 1.44 11.53
C TRP A 46 10.95 0.48 11.49
N ASP A 47 9.99 0.68 10.55
CA ASP A 47 8.78 -0.13 10.46
C ASP A 47 9.05 -1.53 9.87
N PHE A 48 10.21 -1.73 9.23
CA PHE A 48 10.71 -3.04 8.88
C PHE A 48 11.36 -3.73 10.08
N TYR A 49 12.12 -3.00 10.89
CA TYR A 49 12.86 -3.59 11.99
C TYR A 49 11.94 -4.28 13.01
N GLN A 50 10.81 -3.68 13.33
CA GLN A 50 9.85 -4.23 14.28
C GLN A 50 9.36 -5.65 13.89
N PRO A 51 8.75 -5.89 12.73
CA PRO A 51 8.33 -7.23 12.34
C PRO A 51 9.51 -8.18 12.09
N TRP A 52 10.64 -7.71 11.54
CA TRP A 52 11.82 -8.53 11.35
C TRP A 52 12.34 -9.08 12.68
N ARG A 53 12.44 -8.24 13.69
CA ARG A 53 12.90 -8.63 15.02
C ARG A 53 11.93 -9.63 15.68
N ALA A 54 10.62 -9.36 15.64
CA ALA A 54 9.62 -10.25 16.22
C ALA A 54 9.67 -11.64 15.56
N LEU A 55 9.78 -11.69 14.23
CA LEU A 55 9.93 -12.95 13.50
C LEU A 55 11.26 -13.65 13.78
N ARG A 56 12.35 -12.89 13.96
CA ARG A 56 13.64 -13.45 14.31
C ARG A 56 13.63 -14.10 15.70
N ALA A 57 13.03 -13.44 16.70
CA ALA A 57 12.85 -13.99 18.04
C ALA A 57 12.03 -15.28 17.99
N MET A 58 10.95 -15.31 17.21
CA MET A 58 10.15 -16.52 17.02
C MET A 58 10.96 -17.67 16.39
N VAL A 59 11.67 -17.40 15.30
CA VAL A 59 12.35 -18.46 14.52
C VAL A 59 13.60 -18.97 15.22
N ARG A 60 14.36 -18.10 15.93
CA ARG A 60 15.61 -18.47 16.59
C ARG A 60 15.45 -18.88 18.04
N ASP A 61 14.60 -18.17 18.77
CA ASP A 61 14.54 -18.26 20.21
C ASP A 61 13.22 -18.89 20.69
N GLY A 62 12.28 -19.19 19.78
CA GLY A 62 10.97 -19.77 20.08
C GLY A 62 10.02 -18.85 20.83
N ILE A 63 10.30 -17.52 20.83
CA ILE A 63 9.49 -16.53 21.55
C ILE A 63 8.26 -16.17 20.74
N ASP A 64 7.09 -16.10 21.37
CA ASP A 64 5.85 -15.67 20.71
C ASP A 64 5.99 -14.22 20.20
N PRO A 65 5.88 -13.97 18.87
CA PRO A 65 6.05 -12.66 18.29
C PRO A 65 5.00 -11.63 18.74
N TYR A 66 3.90 -12.08 19.35
CA TYR A 66 2.84 -11.24 19.89
C TYR A 66 2.93 -11.06 21.42
N SER A 67 3.92 -11.67 22.08
CA SER A 67 4.12 -11.56 23.52
C SER A 67 4.77 -10.23 23.91
N GLU A 68 4.62 -9.86 25.19
CA GLU A 68 5.34 -8.73 25.77
C GLU A 68 6.85 -8.97 25.84
N GLU A 69 7.27 -10.23 25.86
CA GLU A 69 8.68 -10.60 25.89
C GLU A 69 9.46 -10.07 24.68
N VAL A 70 8.81 -10.03 23.51
CA VAL A 70 9.37 -9.42 22.30
C VAL A 70 9.64 -7.93 22.47
N THR A 71 9.02 -7.25 23.45
CA THR A 71 9.18 -5.82 23.70
C THR A 71 10.30 -5.49 24.69
N ARG A 72 11.02 -6.49 25.22
CA ARG A 72 12.14 -6.26 26.14
C ARG A 72 13.28 -5.51 25.50
N ASP A 73 14.02 -4.74 26.28
CA ASP A 73 15.09 -3.84 25.86
C ASP A 73 16.18 -4.54 25.04
N GLU A 74 16.54 -5.78 25.37
CA GLU A 74 17.51 -6.57 24.62
C GLU A 74 17.15 -6.79 23.15
N TYR A 75 15.86 -6.80 22.85
CA TYR A 75 15.35 -6.88 21.49
C TYR A 75 15.17 -5.49 20.83
N TRP A 76 15.19 -4.43 21.64
CA TRP A 76 15.01 -3.04 21.18
C TRP A 76 16.30 -2.26 21.09
N TYR A 77 17.41 -2.92 21.38
CA TYR A 77 18.70 -2.25 21.27
C TYR A 77 19.00 -1.93 19.82
N MET A 78 18.95 -0.64 19.52
CA MET A 78 19.39 -0.09 18.27
C MET A 78 20.58 0.85 18.53
N PRO A 79 21.72 0.64 17.86
CA PRO A 79 22.86 1.55 18.00
C PRO A 79 22.43 2.99 17.66
N GLY A 80 22.59 3.89 18.62
CA GLY A 80 22.36 5.33 18.42
C GLY A 80 20.93 5.84 18.66
N ARG A 81 19.98 5.01 19.15
CA ARG A 81 18.67 5.50 19.61
C ARG A 81 18.40 5.13 21.06
N PRO A 82 17.80 6.05 21.84
CA PRO A 82 17.29 5.70 23.15
C PRO A 82 16.22 4.64 23.01
N VAL A 83 16.16 3.71 23.97
CA VAL A 83 15.07 2.76 24.14
C VAL A 83 13.77 3.55 24.18
N VAL A 84 12.82 3.21 23.32
CA VAL A 84 11.47 3.80 23.40
C VAL A 84 10.87 3.31 24.70
N SER A 85 10.71 4.20 25.68
CA SER A 85 10.18 3.84 26.99
C SER A 85 8.76 3.28 26.83
N GLN A 86 8.39 2.32 27.66
CA GLN A 86 7.03 1.78 27.72
C GLN A 86 5.98 2.87 27.99
N ASP A 87 6.39 4.01 28.55
CA ASP A 87 5.56 5.19 28.83
C ASP A 87 5.14 5.96 27.56
N SER A 88 5.69 5.63 26.38
CA SER A 88 5.34 6.32 25.13
C SER A 88 3.97 5.94 24.57
N GLY A 89 3.23 5.00 25.16
CA GLY A 89 1.95 4.50 24.67
C GLY A 89 2.04 3.77 23.31
N LEU A 90 3.25 3.52 22.80
CA LEU A 90 3.47 2.79 21.58
C LEU A 90 3.33 1.29 21.84
N VAL A 91 2.45 0.63 21.06
CA VAL A 91 2.37 -0.82 21.06
C VAL A 91 3.56 -1.35 20.26
N LEU A 92 4.49 -2.00 20.97
CA LEU A 92 5.75 -2.50 20.40
C LEU A 92 5.63 -3.95 19.89
N GLN A 93 4.51 -4.61 20.16
CA GLN A 93 4.21 -5.95 19.65
C GLN A 93 4.00 -5.96 18.14
N LEU A 94 4.08 -7.15 17.54
CA LEU A 94 3.88 -7.32 16.11
C LEU A 94 2.46 -6.92 15.70
N GLY A 95 2.31 -5.77 15.02
CA GLY A 95 1.03 -5.25 14.52
C GLY A 95 0.54 -5.92 13.23
N TYR A 96 1.36 -6.77 12.61
CA TYR A 96 1.02 -7.47 11.37
C TYR A 96 0.47 -8.87 11.65
N PRO A 97 -0.44 -9.40 10.80
CA PRO A 97 -0.76 -10.82 10.84
C PRO A 97 0.51 -11.63 10.55
N LEU A 98 0.64 -12.80 11.19
CA LEU A 98 1.91 -13.55 11.16
C LEU A 98 2.32 -14.01 9.75
N HIS A 99 1.38 -14.08 8.81
CA HIS A 99 1.71 -14.39 7.43
C HIS A 99 2.53 -13.29 6.70
N VAL A 100 2.81 -12.13 7.35
CA VAL A 100 3.85 -11.20 6.89
C VAL A 100 5.22 -11.88 6.80
N MET A 101 5.40 -13.01 7.49
CA MET A 101 6.61 -13.82 7.42
C MET A 101 6.93 -14.32 6.00
N VAL A 102 5.97 -14.42 5.09
CA VAL A 102 6.24 -14.77 3.68
C VAL A 102 7.13 -13.72 3.00
N LEU A 103 7.04 -12.45 3.43
CA LEU A 103 7.83 -11.34 2.91
C LEU A 103 9.14 -11.14 3.68
N ILE A 104 9.07 -11.17 5.00
CA ILE A 104 10.17 -10.77 5.89
C ILE A 104 10.93 -11.97 6.45
N GLY A 105 10.27 -13.14 6.56
CA GLY A 105 10.85 -14.34 7.15
C GLY A 105 12.20 -14.77 6.57
N PRO A 106 12.40 -14.79 5.25
CA PRO A 106 13.71 -15.11 4.67
C PRO A 106 14.85 -14.21 5.17
N LEU A 107 14.53 -12.97 5.58
CA LEU A 107 15.51 -11.96 6.00
C LEU A 107 15.92 -12.12 7.48
N VAL A 108 15.23 -12.94 8.29
CA VAL A 108 15.56 -13.11 9.72
C VAL A 108 16.91 -13.82 9.94
N PHE A 109 17.41 -14.51 8.92
CA PHE A 109 18.72 -15.17 8.95
C PHE A 109 19.88 -14.22 8.68
N LEU A 110 19.60 -13.02 8.15
CA LEU A 110 20.60 -12.01 7.87
C LEU A 110 20.91 -11.15 9.11
N SER A 111 22.08 -10.52 9.14
CA SER A 111 22.35 -9.44 10.09
C SER A 111 21.46 -8.22 9.77
N VAL A 112 21.24 -7.34 10.76
CA VAL A 112 20.37 -6.15 10.61
C VAL A 112 20.73 -5.30 9.38
N PRO A 113 22.01 -4.94 9.13
CA PRO A 113 22.36 -4.14 7.97
C PRO A 113 22.02 -4.81 6.65
N TRP A 114 22.27 -6.11 6.51
CA TRP A 114 21.95 -6.86 5.30
C TRP A 114 20.45 -7.09 5.15
N ALA A 115 19.73 -7.36 6.23
CA ALA A 115 18.27 -7.52 6.20
C ALA A 115 17.58 -6.23 5.73
N GLN A 116 18.01 -5.07 6.23
CA GLN A 116 17.48 -3.78 5.80
C GLN A 116 17.86 -3.45 4.36
N ALA A 117 19.09 -3.73 3.94
CA ALA A 117 19.52 -3.53 2.58
C ALA A 117 18.72 -4.38 1.58
N ALA A 118 18.49 -5.67 1.90
CA ALA A 118 17.67 -6.55 1.09
C ALA A 118 16.19 -6.11 1.07
N TRP A 119 15.66 -5.66 2.23
CA TRP A 119 14.31 -5.14 2.29
C TRP A 119 14.12 -3.86 1.46
N LEU A 120 15.08 -2.93 1.49
CA LEU A 120 15.05 -1.76 0.63
C LEU A 120 14.95 -2.14 -0.86
N ALA A 121 15.74 -3.11 -1.30
CA ALA A 121 15.67 -3.60 -2.69
C ALA A 121 14.28 -4.18 -3.02
N VAL A 122 13.63 -4.90 -2.08
CA VAL A 122 12.25 -5.36 -2.25
C VAL A 122 11.27 -4.19 -2.40
N LEU A 123 11.43 -3.13 -1.59
CA LEU A 123 10.57 -1.94 -1.67
C LEU A 123 10.75 -1.18 -2.98
N GLU A 124 11.99 -1.01 -3.44
CA GLU A 124 12.29 -0.36 -4.71
C GLU A 124 11.73 -1.16 -5.90
N LEU A 125 11.85 -2.49 -5.87
CA LEU A 125 11.22 -3.36 -6.86
C LEU A 125 9.69 -3.23 -6.83
N ALA A 126 9.08 -3.17 -5.65
CA ALA A 126 7.64 -2.99 -5.51
C ALA A 126 7.18 -1.63 -6.06
N LEU A 127 7.93 -0.55 -5.82
CA LEU A 127 7.67 0.77 -6.43
C LEU A 127 7.80 0.71 -7.96
N PHE A 128 8.84 0.08 -8.46
CA PHE A 128 9.01 -0.12 -9.90
C PHE A 128 7.81 -0.85 -10.52
N LEU A 129 7.36 -1.95 -9.90
CA LEU A 129 6.18 -2.68 -10.36
C LEU A 129 4.91 -1.83 -10.27
N THR A 130 4.75 -1.03 -9.20
CA THR A 130 3.63 -0.11 -9.06
C THR A 130 3.57 0.87 -10.24
N PHE A 131 4.66 1.57 -10.55
CA PHE A 131 4.69 2.55 -11.64
C PHE A 131 4.64 1.91 -13.03
N LEU A 132 5.12 0.70 -13.17
CA LEU A 132 5.03 -0.05 -14.41
C LEU A 132 3.60 -0.49 -14.72
N PHE A 133 2.87 -0.96 -13.71
CA PHE A 133 1.55 -1.58 -13.90
C PHE A 133 0.37 -0.69 -13.57
N ALA A 134 0.48 0.34 -12.72
CA ALA A 134 -0.64 1.22 -12.40
C ALA A 134 -1.25 1.93 -13.62
N PRO A 135 -0.47 2.54 -14.53
CA PRO A 135 -1.04 3.12 -15.75
C PRO A 135 -1.75 2.07 -16.63
N ARG A 136 -1.17 0.86 -16.69
CA ARG A 136 -1.75 -0.25 -17.45
C ARG A 136 -3.04 -0.80 -16.83
N ALA A 137 -3.08 -0.86 -15.49
CA ALA A 137 -4.24 -1.32 -14.75
C ALA A 137 -5.46 -0.43 -14.98
N VAL A 138 -5.25 0.88 -15.05
CA VAL A 138 -6.33 1.85 -15.33
C VAL A 138 -6.42 2.25 -16.81
N GLU A 139 -5.62 1.64 -17.69
CA GLU A 139 -5.56 1.95 -19.14
C GLU A 139 -5.25 3.42 -19.45
N TRP A 140 -4.42 4.05 -18.62
CA TRP A 140 -3.95 5.41 -18.84
C TRP A 140 -2.70 5.41 -19.72
N ARG A 141 -2.74 6.14 -20.85
CA ARG A 141 -1.67 6.20 -21.84
C ARG A 141 -1.20 7.65 -22.06
N PRO A 142 -0.56 8.24 -21.05
CA PRO A 142 -0.03 9.59 -21.19
C PRO A 142 1.20 9.61 -22.10
N PRO A 143 1.58 10.77 -22.65
CA PRO A 143 2.90 10.94 -23.28
C PRO A 143 4.00 10.63 -22.26
N GLY A 144 5.13 10.08 -22.75
CA GLY A 144 6.21 9.56 -21.89
C GLY A 144 6.75 10.57 -20.88
N TRP A 145 6.87 11.85 -21.27
CA TRP A 145 7.31 12.91 -20.37
C TRP A 145 6.33 13.15 -19.19
N LEU A 146 5.01 13.05 -19.44
CA LEU A 146 4.00 13.22 -18.38
C LEU A 146 4.02 12.04 -17.44
N LEU A 147 4.19 10.83 -17.96
CA LEU A 147 4.38 9.64 -17.10
C LEU A 147 5.64 9.77 -16.25
N ALA A 148 6.76 10.17 -16.83
CA ALA A 148 8.01 10.41 -16.10
C ALA A 148 7.83 11.46 -14.99
N PHE A 149 7.15 12.58 -15.30
CA PHE A 149 6.80 13.61 -14.32
C PHE A 149 6.00 13.02 -13.16
N VAL A 150 4.92 12.26 -13.44
CA VAL A 150 4.07 11.66 -12.40
C VAL A 150 4.85 10.65 -11.55
N VAL A 151 5.73 9.85 -12.16
CA VAL A 151 6.59 8.93 -11.42
C VAL A 151 7.53 9.68 -10.47
N VAL A 152 8.22 10.70 -10.95
CA VAL A 152 9.15 11.52 -10.14
C VAL A 152 8.42 12.19 -8.97
N VAL A 153 7.26 12.80 -9.25
CA VAL A 153 6.42 13.42 -8.23
C VAL A 153 5.95 12.39 -7.20
N SER A 154 5.47 11.23 -7.67
CA SER A 154 4.98 10.16 -6.78
C SER A 154 6.08 9.57 -5.90
N LEU A 155 7.32 9.50 -6.40
CA LEU A 155 8.48 9.07 -5.60
C LEU A 155 8.87 10.11 -4.55
N GLY A 156 8.82 11.41 -4.91
CA GLY A 156 9.18 12.51 -4.02
C GLY A 156 8.07 12.96 -3.07
N MET A 157 6.83 12.54 -3.29
CA MET A 157 5.73 12.96 -2.42
C MET A 157 5.92 12.43 -0.99
N TYR A 158 5.47 13.19 -0.02
CA TYR A 158 5.61 12.95 1.42
C TYR A 158 5.29 11.50 1.83
N HIS A 159 4.18 10.98 1.34
CA HIS A 159 3.69 9.62 1.65
C HIS A 159 4.66 8.52 1.20
N THR A 160 5.19 8.62 -0.02
CA THR A 160 6.12 7.63 -0.58
C THR A 160 7.49 7.74 0.04
N ALA A 161 8.01 8.97 0.19
CA ALA A 161 9.34 9.21 0.77
C ALA A 161 9.42 8.69 2.21
N TRP A 162 8.43 9.01 3.05
CA TRP A 162 8.38 8.51 4.41
C TRP A 162 8.13 7.00 4.49
N ALA A 163 7.27 6.45 3.62
CA ALA A 163 7.05 5.01 3.57
C ALA A 163 8.34 4.24 3.22
N LEU A 164 9.13 4.78 2.27
CA LEU A 164 10.42 4.20 1.90
C LEU A 164 11.45 4.35 3.02
N PHE A 165 11.52 5.55 3.62
CA PHE A 165 12.43 5.84 4.73
C PHE A 165 12.16 4.95 5.96
N LEU A 166 10.92 4.67 6.27
CA LEU A 166 10.52 3.80 7.38
C LEU A 166 10.54 2.30 7.03
N GLY A 167 10.68 1.94 5.76
CA GLY A 167 10.67 0.53 5.34
C GLY A 167 9.30 -0.12 5.35
N GLN A 168 8.25 0.64 5.01
CA GLN A 168 6.85 0.22 5.13
C GLN A 168 6.44 -0.90 4.19
N VAL A 169 5.83 -1.94 4.74
CA VAL A 169 5.20 -3.05 4.00
C VAL A 169 4.11 -2.55 3.03
N SER A 170 3.50 -1.38 3.30
CA SER A 170 2.47 -0.78 2.43
C SER A 170 2.94 -0.54 0.99
N ILE A 171 4.23 -0.37 0.76
CA ILE A 171 4.80 -0.27 -0.60
C ILE A 171 4.58 -1.59 -1.37
N VAL A 172 4.85 -2.72 -0.72
CA VAL A 172 4.60 -4.05 -1.31
C VAL A 172 3.11 -4.28 -1.53
N VAL A 173 2.28 -3.88 -0.56
CA VAL A 173 0.81 -4.00 -0.68
C VAL A 173 0.28 -3.15 -1.82
N ALA A 174 0.81 -1.95 -2.05
CA ALA A 174 0.43 -1.12 -3.20
C ALA A 174 0.75 -1.82 -4.53
N ALA A 175 1.95 -2.40 -4.67
CA ALA A 175 2.32 -3.18 -5.86
C ALA A 175 1.40 -4.38 -6.07
N LEU A 176 1.10 -5.14 -5.02
CA LEU A 176 0.19 -6.29 -5.08
C LEU A 176 -1.24 -5.87 -5.45
N THR A 177 -1.73 -4.75 -4.92
CA THR A 177 -3.05 -4.19 -5.26
C THR A 177 -3.11 -3.77 -6.73
N VAL A 178 -2.05 -3.12 -7.23
CA VAL A 178 -1.91 -2.75 -8.64
C VAL A 178 -1.87 -3.99 -9.53
N LEU A 179 -1.10 -5.01 -9.18
CA LEU A 179 -1.02 -6.26 -9.93
C LEU A 179 -2.35 -7.04 -9.90
N ALA A 180 -3.07 -7.01 -8.78
CA ALA A 180 -4.40 -7.60 -8.69
C ALA A 180 -5.37 -6.90 -9.66
N TRP A 181 -5.42 -5.56 -9.62
CA TRP A 181 -6.28 -4.79 -10.53
C TRP A 181 -5.89 -4.98 -12.00
N TRP A 182 -4.60 -4.92 -12.33
CA TRP A 182 -4.13 -5.23 -13.68
C TRP A 182 -4.50 -6.65 -14.11
N GLY A 183 -4.41 -7.62 -13.21
CA GLY A 183 -4.85 -9.00 -13.43
C GLY A 183 -6.34 -9.11 -13.75
N LEU A 184 -7.20 -8.33 -13.06
CA LEU A 184 -8.63 -8.25 -13.38
C LEU A 184 -8.86 -7.71 -14.80
N ARG A 185 -8.16 -6.62 -15.16
CA ARG A 185 -8.29 -5.95 -16.47
C ARG A 185 -7.75 -6.78 -17.65
N THR A 186 -6.81 -7.67 -17.40
CA THR A 186 -6.17 -8.53 -18.41
C THR A 186 -6.60 -9.99 -18.32
N GLU A 187 -7.68 -10.27 -17.58
CA GLU A 187 -8.26 -11.61 -17.38
C GLU A 187 -7.28 -12.65 -16.81
N ARG A 188 -6.24 -12.18 -16.12
CA ARG A 188 -5.27 -13.03 -15.41
C ARG A 188 -5.78 -13.38 -14.02
N TRP A 189 -6.91 -14.08 -13.97
CA TRP A 189 -7.69 -14.34 -12.77
C TRP A 189 -6.90 -14.97 -11.63
N ALA A 190 -6.04 -15.94 -11.94
CA ALA A 190 -5.22 -16.60 -10.92
C ALA A 190 -4.19 -15.63 -10.31
N LEU A 191 -3.52 -14.81 -11.15
CA LEU A 191 -2.62 -13.76 -10.66
C LEU A 191 -3.33 -12.76 -9.76
N ALA A 192 -4.52 -12.30 -10.18
CA ALA A 192 -5.32 -11.38 -9.38
C ALA A 192 -5.65 -11.97 -8.00
N GLY A 193 -6.06 -13.25 -7.94
CA GLY A 193 -6.35 -13.93 -6.68
C GLY A 193 -5.14 -14.08 -5.77
N VAL A 194 -3.98 -14.48 -6.30
CA VAL A 194 -2.73 -14.60 -5.54
C VAL A 194 -2.29 -13.23 -4.99
N CYS A 195 -2.26 -12.19 -5.83
CA CYS A 195 -1.87 -10.84 -5.40
C CYS A 195 -2.84 -10.29 -4.35
N LEU A 196 -4.14 -10.55 -4.49
CA LEU A 196 -5.15 -10.13 -3.53
C LEU A 196 -4.95 -10.83 -2.18
N ALA A 197 -4.63 -12.14 -2.17
CA ALA A 197 -4.32 -12.87 -0.95
C ALA A 197 -3.03 -12.33 -0.28
N LEU A 198 -1.96 -12.12 -1.04
CA LEU A 198 -0.71 -11.55 -0.53
C LEU A 198 -0.90 -10.12 0.02
N SER A 199 -1.82 -9.32 -0.54
CA SER A 199 -2.09 -7.98 -0.03
C SER A 199 -2.69 -7.96 1.38
N THR A 200 -3.23 -9.08 1.86
CA THR A 200 -3.77 -9.23 3.22
C THR A 200 -2.70 -9.20 4.31
N VAL A 201 -1.42 -9.13 3.99
CA VAL A 201 -0.34 -8.88 4.98
C VAL A 201 -0.50 -7.52 5.67
N LYS A 202 -1.25 -6.60 5.06
CA LYS A 202 -1.70 -5.35 5.67
C LYS A 202 -3.20 -5.17 5.41
N PRO A 203 -4.06 -5.93 6.13
CA PRO A 203 -5.47 -6.06 5.78
C PRO A 203 -6.21 -4.72 5.81
N GLN A 204 -5.84 -3.79 6.70
CA GLN A 204 -6.44 -2.46 6.76
C GLN A 204 -6.31 -1.66 5.46
N ALA A 205 -5.33 -1.96 4.60
CA ALA A 205 -5.18 -1.27 3.33
C ALA A 205 -6.19 -1.73 2.27
N VAL A 206 -6.72 -2.95 2.39
CA VAL A 206 -7.53 -3.59 1.34
C VAL A 206 -8.84 -4.20 1.87
N PHE A 207 -9.24 -3.88 3.12
CA PHE A 207 -10.33 -4.58 3.81
C PHE A 207 -11.72 -4.37 3.17
N LEU A 208 -11.94 -3.33 2.39
CA LEU A 208 -13.14 -3.15 1.58
C LEU A 208 -12.91 -3.56 0.13
N PHE A 209 -11.70 -3.35 -0.38
CA PHE A 209 -11.32 -3.66 -1.75
C PHE A 209 -11.34 -5.17 -2.03
N ALA A 210 -10.70 -5.97 -1.17
CA ALA A 210 -10.60 -7.40 -1.37
C ALA A 210 -11.96 -8.12 -1.28
N PRO A 211 -12.80 -7.92 -0.24
CA PRO A 211 -14.13 -8.53 -0.20
C PRO A 211 -15.03 -8.15 -1.37
N PHE A 212 -14.98 -6.89 -1.82
CA PHE A 212 -15.77 -6.48 -2.98
C PHE A 212 -15.38 -7.25 -4.25
N ILE A 213 -14.07 -7.39 -4.52
CA ILE A 213 -13.57 -8.16 -5.66
C ILE A 213 -13.99 -9.62 -5.56
N LEU A 214 -13.91 -10.22 -4.36
CA LEU A 214 -14.35 -11.61 -4.16
C LEU A 214 -15.84 -11.77 -4.41
N LEU A 215 -16.69 -10.87 -3.90
CA LEU A 215 -18.14 -10.89 -4.15
C LEU A 215 -18.45 -10.66 -5.64
N TRP A 216 -17.76 -9.72 -6.28
CA TRP A 216 -17.87 -9.49 -7.72
C TRP A 216 -17.44 -10.74 -8.51
N ALA A 217 -16.35 -11.41 -8.11
CA ALA A 217 -15.87 -12.62 -8.76
C ALA A 217 -16.84 -13.80 -8.59
N VAL A 218 -17.53 -13.93 -7.43
CA VAL A 218 -18.63 -14.88 -7.24
C VAL A 218 -19.78 -14.57 -8.20
N TYR A 219 -20.21 -13.31 -8.25
CA TYR A 219 -21.30 -12.87 -9.14
C TYR A 219 -21.00 -13.13 -10.62
N ARG A 220 -19.73 -12.88 -11.05
CA ARG A 220 -19.25 -13.08 -12.43
C ARG A 220 -18.75 -14.50 -12.70
N ARG A 221 -18.78 -15.39 -11.70
CA ARG A 221 -18.29 -16.79 -11.77
C ARG A 221 -16.82 -16.92 -12.16
N HIS A 222 -15.96 -15.99 -11.72
CA HIS A 222 -14.52 -16.06 -11.94
C HIS A 222 -13.85 -17.02 -10.95
N TRP A 223 -14.16 -18.32 -11.07
CA TRP A 223 -13.72 -19.37 -10.14
C TRP A 223 -12.20 -19.47 -10.01
N ARG A 224 -11.45 -19.20 -11.08
CA ARG A 224 -9.98 -19.22 -11.05
C ARG A 224 -9.42 -18.17 -10.07
N LEU A 225 -10.01 -16.99 -10.00
CA LEU A 225 -9.64 -15.97 -9.03
C LEU A 225 -9.96 -16.44 -7.59
N LEU A 226 -11.17 -16.94 -7.37
CA LEU A 226 -11.61 -17.38 -6.04
C LEU A 226 -10.76 -18.53 -5.51
N VAL A 227 -10.52 -19.54 -6.34
CA VAL A 227 -9.71 -20.70 -5.97
C VAL A 227 -8.25 -20.31 -5.69
N SER A 228 -7.64 -19.50 -6.56
CA SER A 228 -6.25 -19.04 -6.34
C SER A 228 -6.13 -18.16 -5.09
N PHE A 229 -7.12 -17.29 -4.84
CA PHE A 229 -7.18 -16.52 -3.60
C PHE A 229 -7.28 -17.44 -2.36
N ALA A 230 -8.24 -18.38 -2.38
CA ALA A 230 -8.48 -19.27 -1.25
C ALA A 230 -7.28 -20.17 -0.94
N ILE A 231 -6.65 -20.75 -1.97
CA ILE A 231 -5.43 -21.57 -1.81
C ILE A 231 -4.29 -20.70 -1.26
N SER A 232 -4.05 -19.54 -1.85
CA SER A 232 -2.95 -18.65 -1.41
C SER A 232 -3.18 -18.16 0.01
N LEU A 233 -4.38 -17.71 0.35
CA LEU A 233 -4.70 -17.28 1.72
C LEU A 233 -4.63 -18.44 2.71
N GLY A 234 -5.12 -19.63 2.31
CA GLY A 234 -5.01 -20.84 3.13
C GLY A 234 -3.54 -21.17 3.45
N LEU A 235 -2.65 -21.16 2.45
CA LEU A 235 -1.22 -21.36 2.66
C LEU A 235 -0.61 -20.27 3.55
N LEU A 236 -0.97 -19.00 3.32
CA LEU A 236 -0.50 -17.87 4.13
C LEU A 236 -0.93 -17.99 5.60
N VAL A 237 -2.12 -18.50 5.88
CA VAL A 237 -2.61 -18.69 7.25
C VAL A 237 -2.03 -19.94 7.90
N LEU A 238 -1.98 -21.06 7.17
CA LEU A 238 -1.58 -22.35 7.72
C LEU A 238 -0.05 -22.49 7.91
N MET A 239 0.75 -21.92 6.99
CA MET A 239 2.21 -22.02 7.11
C MET A 239 2.74 -21.42 8.43
N PRO A 240 2.36 -20.22 8.87
CA PRO A 240 2.83 -19.68 10.15
C PRO A 240 2.35 -20.47 11.37
N MET A 241 1.26 -21.25 11.26
CA MET A 241 0.77 -22.10 12.35
C MET A 241 1.76 -23.20 12.74
N LEU A 242 2.74 -23.51 11.88
CA LEU A 242 3.83 -24.44 12.19
C LEU A 242 4.73 -23.91 13.33
N TRP A 243 4.81 -22.59 13.50
CA TRP A 243 5.59 -21.95 14.58
C TRP A 243 4.68 -21.47 15.72
N GLN A 244 3.52 -20.91 15.40
CA GLN A 244 2.58 -20.35 16.36
C GLN A 244 1.15 -20.71 15.95
N SER A 245 0.64 -21.83 16.49
CA SER A 245 -0.67 -22.38 16.10
C SER A 245 -1.86 -21.45 16.41
N THR A 246 -1.74 -20.62 17.43
CA THR A 246 -2.78 -19.70 17.89
C THR A 246 -2.61 -18.27 17.37
N TRP A 247 -1.70 -18.03 16.43
CA TRP A 247 -1.36 -16.70 15.95
C TRP A 247 -2.55 -15.83 15.50
N PRO A 248 -3.62 -16.36 14.86
CA PRO A 248 -4.72 -15.51 14.46
C PRO A 248 -5.43 -14.86 15.66
N LEU A 249 -5.59 -15.62 16.76
CA LEU A 249 -6.18 -15.10 18.00
C LEU A 249 -5.24 -14.13 18.72
N ALA A 250 -3.94 -14.44 18.76
CA ALA A 250 -2.94 -13.57 19.35
C ALA A 250 -2.88 -12.22 18.59
N TRP A 251 -2.86 -12.26 17.25
CA TRP A 251 -2.92 -11.05 16.44
C TRP A 251 -4.18 -10.23 16.68
N LEU A 252 -5.36 -10.86 16.75
CA LEU A 252 -6.61 -10.15 17.03
C LEU A 252 -6.59 -9.42 18.38
N LYS A 253 -6.00 -10.04 19.43
CA LYS A 253 -5.83 -9.39 20.74
C LYS A 253 -4.94 -8.12 20.62
N VAL A 254 -3.83 -8.21 19.89
CA VAL A 254 -2.97 -7.06 19.66
C VAL A 254 -3.74 -5.99 18.86
N MET A 255 -4.52 -6.38 17.85
CA MET A 255 -5.31 -5.43 17.06
C MET A 255 -6.35 -4.67 17.89
N GLN A 256 -6.93 -5.27 18.91
CA GLN A 256 -7.85 -4.57 19.82
C GLN A 256 -7.18 -3.39 20.53
N GLN A 257 -5.89 -3.48 20.85
CA GLN A 257 -5.11 -2.37 21.41
C GLN A 257 -4.82 -1.27 20.38
N TYR A 258 -4.87 -1.62 19.08
CA TYR A 258 -4.62 -0.70 17.95
C TYR A 258 -5.85 0.07 17.48
N THR A 259 -7.06 -0.20 17.98
CA THR A 259 -8.31 0.40 17.46
C THR A 259 -8.50 1.89 17.73
N SER A 260 -7.64 2.51 18.57
CA SER A 260 -7.77 3.91 18.97
C SER A 260 -7.33 4.95 17.92
N PHE A 261 -6.81 4.52 16.76
CA PHE A 261 -6.26 5.44 15.75
C PHE A 261 -6.98 5.26 14.40
N THR A 262 -8.03 6.01 14.18
CA THR A 262 -8.66 6.19 12.86
C THR A 262 -8.40 7.59 12.34
N VAL A 263 -8.45 7.80 11.01
CA VAL A 263 -8.38 9.14 10.40
C VAL A 263 -9.52 10.02 10.89
N LEU A 264 -10.68 9.42 11.11
CA LEU A 264 -11.87 10.10 11.63
C LEU A 264 -11.86 10.15 13.17
N PRO A 265 -12.36 11.23 13.77
CA PRO A 265 -12.21 11.49 15.20
C PRO A 265 -13.00 10.55 16.11
N SER A 266 -13.90 9.73 15.56
CA SER A 266 -14.64 8.72 16.34
C SER A 266 -14.97 7.48 15.54
N ALA A 267 -15.04 6.33 16.21
CA ALA A 267 -15.42 5.06 15.59
C ALA A 267 -16.83 5.10 14.97
N TRP A 268 -17.77 5.81 15.59
CA TRP A 268 -19.12 5.99 15.07
C TRP A 268 -19.14 6.79 13.77
N LEU A 269 -18.37 7.85 13.70
CA LEU A 269 -18.24 8.66 12.48
C LEU A 269 -17.57 7.84 11.37
N ALA A 270 -16.56 7.04 11.70
CA ALA A 270 -15.93 6.13 10.76
C ALA A 270 -16.94 5.08 10.24
N ALA A 271 -17.71 4.46 11.13
CA ALA A 271 -18.73 3.48 10.75
C ALA A 271 -19.83 4.11 9.88
N ALA A 272 -20.36 5.27 10.27
CA ALA A 272 -21.38 5.98 9.49
C ALA A 272 -20.84 6.36 8.08
N THR A 273 -19.62 6.89 8.01
CA THR A 273 -18.96 7.23 6.74
C THR A 273 -18.77 5.98 5.88
N ALA A 274 -18.34 4.86 6.47
CA ALA A 274 -18.19 3.60 5.76
C ALA A 274 -19.52 3.13 5.15
N VAL A 275 -20.59 3.12 5.95
CA VAL A 275 -21.93 2.69 5.49
C VAL A 275 -22.44 3.59 4.36
N LEU A 276 -22.35 4.92 4.52
CA LEU A 276 -22.80 5.86 3.50
C LEU A 276 -22.01 5.75 2.19
N LEU A 277 -20.70 5.67 2.28
CA LEU A 277 -19.84 5.53 1.08
C LEU A 277 -20.05 4.17 0.42
N LEU A 278 -20.16 3.06 1.18
CA LEU A 278 -20.44 1.75 0.61
C LEU A 278 -21.81 1.71 -0.06
N ALA A 279 -22.84 2.25 0.57
CA ALA A 279 -24.18 2.35 -0.02
C ALA A 279 -24.14 3.15 -1.34
N TRP A 280 -23.41 4.28 -1.36
CA TRP A 280 -23.24 5.09 -2.55
C TRP A 280 -22.45 4.38 -3.66
N ILE A 281 -21.35 3.69 -3.31
CA ILE A 281 -20.53 2.91 -4.26
C ILE A 281 -21.39 1.81 -4.90
N VAL A 282 -22.09 1.03 -4.08
CA VAL A 282 -22.96 -0.05 -4.55
C VAL A 282 -24.08 0.51 -5.43
N PHE A 283 -24.72 1.60 -5.03
CA PHE A 283 -25.78 2.25 -5.80
C PHE A 283 -25.29 2.73 -7.17
N CYS A 284 -24.16 3.45 -7.23
CA CYS A 284 -23.61 3.94 -8.49
C CYS A 284 -23.15 2.80 -9.40
N TRP A 285 -22.47 1.80 -8.83
CA TRP A 285 -22.03 0.63 -9.58
C TRP A 285 -23.23 -0.19 -10.10
N TRP A 286 -24.28 -0.36 -9.28
CA TRP A 286 -25.48 -1.08 -9.69
C TRP A 286 -26.22 -0.38 -10.84
N ARG A 287 -26.23 0.97 -10.84
CA ARG A 287 -26.88 1.77 -11.88
C ARG A 287 -26.05 1.94 -13.16
N ALA A 288 -24.79 1.58 -13.15
CA ALA A 288 -23.95 1.66 -14.34
C ALA A 288 -24.47 0.71 -15.43
N PRO A 289 -24.59 1.17 -16.70
CA PRO A 289 -25.04 0.33 -17.82
C PRO A 289 -24.14 -0.89 -18.02
N GLN A 290 -22.84 -0.68 -17.90
CA GLN A 290 -21.83 -1.73 -17.85
C GLN A 290 -21.19 -1.72 -16.46
N ARG A 291 -21.36 -2.80 -15.70
CA ARG A 291 -20.80 -2.95 -14.35
C ARG A 291 -19.31 -3.33 -14.35
N ASP A 292 -18.72 -3.42 -15.53
CA ASP A 292 -17.31 -3.67 -15.81
C ASP A 292 -16.68 -2.40 -16.41
N GLY A 293 -15.39 -2.38 -16.62
CA GLY A 293 -14.72 -1.21 -17.22
C GLY A 293 -14.60 -0.04 -16.27
N ALA A 294 -14.93 1.17 -16.72
CA ALA A 294 -14.74 2.41 -15.97
C ALA A 294 -15.57 2.48 -14.68
N ALA A 295 -16.76 1.88 -14.66
CA ALA A 295 -17.60 1.83 -13.46
C ALA A 295 -16.99 0.93 -12.39
N LEU A 296 -16.39 -0.19 -12.77
CA LEU A 296 -15.65 -1.05 -11.85
C LEU A 296 -14.41 -0.34 -11.33
N ASP A 297 -13.62 0.29 -12.21
CA ASP A 297 -12.42 1.04 -11.83
C ASP A 297 -12.75 2.17 -10.84
N TRP A 298 -13.84 2.90 -11.09
CA TRP A 298 -14.32 3.93 -10.17
C TRP A 298 -14.70 3.31 -8.80
N ALA A 299 -15.46 2.22 -8.79
CA ALA A 299 -15.87 1.55 -7.55
C ALA A 299 -14.66 1.03 -6.76
N LEU A 300 -13.70 0.40 -7.43
CA LEU A 300 -12.47 -0.08 -6.82
C LEU A 300 -11.62 1.06 -6.24
N GLY A 301 -11.52 2.18 -6.97
CA GLY A 301 -10.87 3.40 -6.48
C GLY A 301 -11.53 3.95 -5.23
N MET A 302 -12.86 4.07 -5.23
CA MET A 302 -13.63 4.52 -4.07
C MET A 302 -13.47 3.59 -2.86
N LEU A 303 -13.42 2.27 -3.07
CA LEU A 303 -13.23 1.29 -1.99
C LEU A 303 -11.85 1.42 -1.35
N LEU A 304 -10.79 1.64 -2.14
CA LEU A 304 -9.46 1.91 -1.59
C LEU A 304 -9.45 3.20 -0.77
N VAL A 305 -10.04 4.27 -1.29
CA VAL A 305 -10.15 5.55 -0.57
C VAL A 305 -10.94 5.39 0.72
N THR A 306 -12.09 4.72 0.66
CA THR A 306 -12.91 4.46 1.85
C THR A 306 -12.14 3.63 2.87
N SER A 307 -11.40 2.60 2.43
CA SER A 307 -10.52 1.82 3.32
C SER A 307 -9.51 2.71 4.06
N MET A 308 -8.95 3.73 3.38
CA MET A 308 -7.99 4.64 4.00
C MET A 308 -8.65 5.65 4.95
N LEU A 309 -9.90 6.03 4.71
CA LEU A 309 -10.63 6.98 5.56
C LEU A 309 -11.16 6.35 6.85
N VAL A 310 -11.66 5.12 6.77
CA VAL A 310 -12.36 4.47 7.89
C VAL A 310 -11.59 3.32 8.51
N GLY A 311 -10.50 2.90 7.90
CA GLY A 311 -9.67 1.78 8.37
C GLY A 311 -8.95 2.10 9.69
N PRO A 312 -8.83 1.12 10.58
CA PRO A 312 -8.07 1.30 11.81
C PRO A 312 -6.58 1.50 11.50
N ARG A 313 -5.93 2.41 12.20
CA ARG A 313 -4.48 2.69 12.09
C ARG A 313 -3.95 2.90 10.67
N VAL A 314 -4.71 3.55 9.84
CA VAL A 314 -4.19 4.02 8.56
C VAL A 314 -3.43 5.31 8.79
N THR A 315 -2.13 5.27 8.56
CA THR A 315 -1.25 6.43 8.59
C THR A 315 -0.89 6.86 7.17
N TYR A 316 -0.41 8.09 7.00
CA TYR A 316 0.00 8.62 5.70
C TYR A 316 0.99 7.71 4.95
N VAL A 317 1.88 7.01 5.65
CA VAL A 317 2.81 6.03 5.06
C VAL A 317 2.12 4.73 4.60
N GLY A 318 0.89 4.50 5.02
CA GLY A 318 0.06 3.36 4.60
C GLY A 318 -0.72 3.61 3.30
N GLN A 319 -0.75 4.84 2.80
CA GLN A 319 -1.68 5.28 1.75
C GLN A 319 -1.18 5.08 0.31
N LEU A 320 -0.07 4.38 0.08
CA LEU A 320 0.46 4.20 -1.28
C LEU A 320 -0.49 3.44 -2.22
N VAL A 321 -1.42 2.67 -1.69
CA VAL A 321 -2.48 2.05 -2.50
C VAL A 321 -3.35 3.09 -3.24
N LEU A 322 -3.38 4.34 -2.74
CA LEU A 322 -4.09 5.46 -3.35
C LEU A 322 -3.43 6.01 -4.62
N LEU A 323 -2.20 5.60 -4.93
CA LEU A 323 -1.60 5.89 -6.24
C LEU A 323 -2.49 5.35 -7.37
N LEU A 324 -3.14 4.21 -7.17
CA LEU A 324 -3.97 3.59 -8.20
C LEU A 324 -5.23 4.41 -8.54
N PRO A 325 -6.08 4.82 -7.59
CA PRO A 325 -7.18 5.75 -7.88
C PRO A 325 -6.69 7.13 -8.35
N LEU A 326 -5.49 7.59 -7.95
CA LEU A 326 -4.91 8.82 -8.47
C LEU A 326 -4.58 8.71 -9.97
N PHE A 327 -3.98 7.59 -10.41
CA PHE A 327 -3.74 7.32 -11.84
C PHE A 327 -5.07 7.23 -12.62
N PHE A 328 -6.10 6.62 -12.04
CA PHE A 328 -7.44 6.60 -12.64
C PHE A 328 -8.00 8.02 -12.81
N LEU A 329 -7.89 8.89 -11.80
CA LEU A 329 -8.30 10.29 -11.88
C LEU A 329 -7.53 11.04 -12.98
N PHE A 330 -6.22 10.85 -13.08
CA PHE A 330 -5.40 11.47 -14.13
C PHE A 330 -5.84 11.05 -15.54
N LYS A 331 -6.22 9.76 -15.73
CA LYS A 331 -6.85 9.29 -16.97
C LYS A 331 -8.15 10.04 -17.26
N GLN A 332 -9.04 10.16 -16.26
CA GLN A 332 -10.36 10.79 -16.44
C GLN A 332 -10.28 12.28 -16.76
N VAL A 333 -9.35 12.98 -16.10
CA VAL A 333 -9.14 14.43 -16.33
C VAL A 333 -8.57 14.68 -17.72
N ASN A 334 -7.66 13.84 -18.21
CA ASN A 334 -7.01 13.89 -19.51
C ASN A 334 -6.49 15.30 -19.93
N ARG A 335 -6.04 16.09 -18.92
CA ARG A 335 -5.47 17.45 -19.12
C ARG A 335 -4.11 17.52 -18.45
N PRO A 336 -2.99 17.55 -19.22
CA PRO A 336 -1.63 17.55 -18.65
C PRO A 336 -1.40 18.67 -17.64
N THR A 337 -1.91 19.87 -17.89
CA THR A 337 -1.77 21.02 -16.97
C THR A 337 -2.36 20.72 -15.59
N ILE A 338 -3.54 20.10 -15.51
CA ILE A 338 -4.17 19.74 -14.24
C ILE A 338 -3.36 18.65 -13.54
N VAL A 339 -2.88 17.64 -14.27
CA VAL A 339 -2.02 16.60 -13.73
C VAL A 339 -0.75 17.19 -13.12
N ILE A 340 -0.14 18.17 -13.79
CA ILE A 340 1.05 18.87 -13.30
C ILE A 340 0.73 19.65 -12.03
N ILE A 341 -0.34 20.46 -12.02
CA ILE A 341 -0.74 21.27 -10.85
C ILE A 341 -1.01 20.38 -9.66
N VAL A 342 -1.82 19.33 -9.83
CA VAL A 342 -2.14 18.38 -8.75
C VAL A 342 -0.88 17.66 -8.29
N GLY A 343 -0.03 17.21 -9.22
CA GLY A 343 1.24 16.56 -8.89
C GLY A 343 2.14 17.46 -8.05
N LEU A 344 2.35 18.71 -8.46
CA LEU A 344 3.16 19.68 -7.69
C LEU A 344 2.54 19.99 -6.32
N ALA A 345 1.22 20.09 -6.24
CA ALA A 345 0.54 20.29 -4.96
C ALA A 345 0.72 19.11 -3.99
N LEU A 346 0.65 17.88 -4.50
CA LEU A 346 0.89 16.66 -3.72
C LEU A 346 2.37 16.50 -3.33
N LEU A 347 3.28 16.96 -4.18
CA LEU A 347 4.71 16.97 -3.87
C LEU A 347 5.04 18.03 -2.84
N ALA A 348 4.69 19.29 -3.07
CA ALA A 348 5.13 20.41 -2.24
C ALA A 348 4.27 20.62 -0.99
N GLY A 349 2.94 20.41 -1.08
CA GLY A 349 2.00 20.77 -0.01
C GLY A 349 2.32 20.11 1.33
N PRO A 350 2.31 18.78 1.44
CA PRO A 350 2.58 18.10 2.70
C PRO A 350 3.99 18.37 3.26
N TRP A 351 5.03 18.46 2.40
CA TRP A 351 6.38 18.82 2.82
C TRP A 351 6.45 20.24 3.36
N THR A 352 5.82 21.21 2.69
CA THR A 352 5.81 22.60 3.14
C THR A 352 5.10 22.71 4.50
N LEU A 353 3.96 22.04 4.64
CA LEU A 353 3.22 22.00 5.91
C LEU A 353 4.09 21.41 7.03
N ASP A 354 4.74 20.28 6.77
CA ASP A 354 5.60 19.61 7.76
C ASP A 354 6.79 20.51 8.15
N LEU A 355 7.51 21.05 7.17
CA LEU A 355 8.68 21.91 7.41
C LEU A 355 8.34 23.21 8.16
N LEU A 356 7.15 23.79 7.94
CA LEU A 356 6.74 25.01 8.61
C LEU A 356 6.28 24.77 10.04
N LEU A 357 5.67 23.63 10.34
CA LEU A 357 5.01 23.38 11.61
C LEU A 357 5.81 22.46 12.54
N ALA A 358 6.50 21.45 12.00
CA ALA A 358 7.28 20.50 12.79
C ALA A 358 8.26 21.17 13.79
N PRO A 359 9.02 22.22 13.40
CA PRO A 359 9.95 22.87 14.34
C PRO A 359 9.28 23.58 15.52
N ARG A 360 7.96 23.79 15.48
CA ARG A 360 7.18 24.48 16.50
C ARG A 360 6.46 23.53 17.44
N LEU A 361 6.53 22.24 17.20
CA LEU A 361 5.81 21.20 17.92
C LEU A 361 6.78 20.32 18.69
N THR A 362 6.35 19.85 19.86
CA THR A 362 7.03 18.74 20.54
C THR A 362 6.84 17.45 19.76
N THR A 363 7.67 16.43 20.01
CA THR A 363 7.57 15.16 19.28
C THR A 363 6.17 14.52 19.34
N PRO A 364 5.47 14.45 20.49
CA PRO A 364 4.11 13.93 20.54
C PRO A 364 3.11 14.78 19.73
N GLU A 365 3.21 16.13 19.81
CA GLU A 365 2.34 17.03 19.07
C GLU A 365 2.58 16.90 17.55
N HIS A 366 3.81 16.74 17.12
CA HIS A 366 4.15 16.54 15.73
C HIS A 366 3.54 15.24 15.17
N LEU A 367 3.60 14.14 15.91
CA LEU A 367 2.97 12.88 15.52
C LEU A 367 1.44 13.00 15.41
N LEU A 368 0.80 13.68 16.39
CA LEU A 368 -0.63 13.96 16.35
C LEU A 368 -0.99 14.84 15.16
N TRP A 369 -0.19 15.87 14.89
CA TRP A 369 -0.42 16.77 13.76
C TRP A 369 -0.28 16.03 12.41
N GLN A 370 0.75 15.21 12.23
CA GLN A 370 0.89 14.36 11.04
C GLN A 370 -0.34 13.48 10.85
N HIS A 371 -0.85 12.93 11.94
CA HIS A 371 -2.02 12.06 11.91
C HIS A 371 -3.32 12.81 11.56
N HIS A 372 -3.55 13.96 12.14
CA HIS A 372 -4.82 14.68 11.97
C HIS A 372 -4.85 15.64 10.78
N VAL A 373 -3.71 16.10 10.30
CA VAL A 373 -3.63 17.09 9.21
C VAL A 373 -3.10 16.47 7.92
N ILE A 374 -1.93 15.84 7.94
CA ILE A 374 -1.35 15.30 6.71
C ILE A 374 -2.09 14.03 6.25
N ASN A 375 -2.45 13.16 7.18
CA ASN A 375 -3.06 11.87 6.87
C ASN A 375 -4.38 11.97 6.07
N PRO A 376 -5.32 12.90 6.34
CA PRO A 376 -6.56 13.01 5.57
C PRO A 376 -6.42 13.67 4.19
N ILE A 377 -5.35 14.44 3.91
CA ILE A 377 -5.22 15.25 2.68
C ILE A 377 -5.42 14.40 1.43
N LEU A 378 -4.66 13.32 1.29
CA LEU A 378 -4.68 12.50 0.08
C LEU A 378 -6.01 11.74 -0.08
N PRO A 379 -6.50 10.96 0.92
CA PRO A 379 -7.74 10.21 0.74
C PRO A 379 -8.97 11.10 0.60
N VAL A 380 -9.06 12.22 1.32
CA VAL A 380 -10.18 13.17 1.18
C VAL A 380 -10.17 13.84 -0.19
N GLY A 381 -9.00 14.31 -0.66
CA GLY A 381 -8.88 14.92 -1.98
C GLY A 381 -9.29 13.96 -3.11
N ILE A 382 -8.83 12.72 -3.05
CA ILE A 382 -9.20 11.68 -4.04
C ILE A 382 -10.69 11.33 -3.92
N ALA A 383 -11.24 11.22 -2.69
CA ALA A 383 -12.67 10.95 -2.48
C ALA A 383 -13.55 12.01 -3.15
N ILE A 384 -13.28 13.29 -2.89
CA ILE A 384 -14.01 14.42 -3.48
C ILE A 384 -13.95 14.36 -5.02
N ALA A 385 -12.76 14.13 -5.59
CA ALA A 385 -12.58 14.04 -7.03
C ALA A 385 -13.34 12.86 -7.65
N LEU A 386 -13.32 11.68 -7.02
CA LEU A 386 -14.06 10.51 -7.47
C LEU A 386 -15.58 10.70 -7.34
N LEU A 387 -16.07 11.31 -6.25
CA LEU A 387 -17.48 11.63 -6.09
C LEU A 387 -17.97 12.60 -7.16
N ALA A 388 -17.18 13.60 -7.52
CA ALA A 388 -17.52 14.54 -8.59
C ALA A 388 -17.56 13.89 -9.99
N LEU A 389 -16.85 12.78 -10.19
CA LEU A 389 -16.84 12.03 -11.45
C LEU A 389 -17.93 10.96 -11.53
N SER A 390 -18.49 10.52 -10.39
CA SER A 390 -19.45 9.40 -10.34
C SER A 390 -20.66 9.52 -11.30
N PRO A 391 -21.29 10.69 -11.47
CA PRO A 391 -22.39 10.84 -12.42
C PRO A 391 -21.95 10.83 -13.89
N ARG A 392 -20.69 11.20 -14.16
CA ARG A 392 -20.14 11.33 -15.53
C ARG A 392 -19.62 10.00 -16.07
N ALA A 393 -19.08 9.14 -15.23
CA ALA A 393 -18.64 7.80 -15.64
C ALA A 393 -19.83 6.99 -16.16
N ALA A 394 -20.98 7.08 -15.50
CA ALA A 394 -22.21 6.41 -15.91
C ALA A 394 -22.83 6.98 -17.21
N ARG A 395 -22.64 8.28 -17.50
CA ARG A 395 -23.17 8.93 -18.72
C ARG A 395 -22.29 8.74 -19.94
N ARG A 396 -20.98 8.82 -19.83
CA ARG A 396 -20.07 8.64 -20.96
C ARG A 396 -20.14 7.25 -21.58
N GLU A 397 -20.30 6.20 -20.76
CA GLU A 397 -20.52 4.85 -21.28
C GLU A 397 -21.87 4.70 -21.99
N ALA A 398 -22.89 5.44 -21.58
CA ALA A 398 -24.19 5.44 -22.26
C ALA A 398 -24.14 6.18 -23.63
N ASP A 399 -23.37 7.28 -23.70
CA ASP A 399 -23.21 8.09 -24.92
C ASP A 399 -22.27 7.41 -25.95
N GLU A 400 -21.33 6.58 -25.52
CA GLU A 400 -20.45 5.79 -26.42
C GLU A 400 -21.15 4.54 -26.99
N LEU A 401 -22.28 4.16 -26.43
CA LEU A 401 -23.07 2.99 -26.85
C LEU A 401 -24.31 3.38 -27.68
N ALA A 402 -24.69 4.67 -27.72
CA ALA A 402 -25.73 5.24 -28.54
C ALA A 402 -25.20 5.73 -29.88
#